data_2886f08469c11245d7866f285341baa5
#
_entry.id   2886f08469c11245d7866f285341baa5
#
_cell.length_a   1.000
_cell.length_b   1.000
_cell.length_c   1.000
_cell.angle_alpha   90.00
_cell.angle_beta   90.00
_cell.angle_gamma   90.00
#
_symmetry.space_group_name_H-M   'P 1'
#
loop_
_entity.id
_entity.type
_entity.pdbx_description
1 polymer ?
#
loop_
_entity_poly.entity_id
_entity_poly.type
_entity_poly.pdbx_seq_one_letter_code
_entity_poly.pdbx_strand_id
1 'polypeptide(L)'
;MNRQEVTVVMTGATSFVGAAAVRGFLREGVRVIAVVRPGSKKLDKLPINDNILSDRMDVVELDLSGLSRLPELVLKADIFLHFGWGGSGSEARKDAALQNANVEYSLEAVQAAARMGCRRFIFSGSQAEYGFHRERMTEETPCFPASEYGRAKLE
;
A
#
# COMPACT_ATOMS: atom_id res chain seq x y z
N MET A 1 11.54 -20.57 21.86
CA MET A 1 11.17 -19.14 21.85
C MET A 1 10.01 -18.97 20.89
N ASN A 2 8.81 -18.69 21.38
CA ASN A 2 7.68 -18.34 20.52
C ASN A 2 8.03 -17.06 19.77
N ARG A 3 8.34 -17.14 18.48
CA ARG A 3 8.38 -15.93 17.64
C ARG A 3 6.97 -15.36 17.64
N GLN A 4 6.81 -14.17 18.18
CA GLN A 4 5.54 -13.44 18.10
C GLN A 4 5.20 -13.33 16.60
N GLU A 5 4.03 -13.81 16.20
CA GLU A 5 3.57 -13.77 14.81
C GLU A 5 3.47 -12.31 14.37
N VAL A 6 4.22 -11.95 13.34
CA VAL A 6 4.19 -10.59 12.78
C VAL A 6 2.98 -10.46 11.86
N THR A 7 2.19 -9.42 12.04
CA THR A 7 1.04 -9.11 11.18
C THR A 7 1.32 -7.87 10.33
N VAL A 8 1.16 -8.02 9.03
CA VAL A 8 1.31 -6.96 8.03
C VAL A 8 -0.06 -6.61 7.45
N VAL A 9 -0.45 -5.34 7.49
CA VAL A 9 -1.58 -4.79 6.73
C VAL A 9 -1.07 -4.20 5.44
N MET A 10 -1.73 -4.51 4.32
CA MET A 10 -1.29 -4.03 3.01
C MET A 10 -2.45 -3.50 2.16
N THR A 11 -2.40 -2.22 1.78
CA THR A 11 -3.23 -1.70 0.69
C THR A 11 -2.57 -1.96 -0.67
N GLY A 12 -3.36 -2.00 -1.74
CA GLY A 12 -2.83 -2.31 -3.07
C GLY A 12 -2.34 -3.76 -3.22
N ALA A 13 -2.80 -4.66 -2.36
CA ALA A 13 -2.41 -6.07 -2.30
C ALA A 13 -2.58 -6.82 -3.62
N THR A 14 -3.55 -6.43 -4.46
CA THR A 14 -3.82 -7.03 -5.78
C THR A 14 -3.06 -6.37 -6.93
N SER A 15 -2.18 -5.38 -6.65
CA SER A 15 -1.28 -4.80 -7.66
C SER A 15 -0.17 -5.79 -8.02
N PHE A 16 0.60 -5.48 -9.07
CA PHE A 16 1.75 -6.31 -9.48
C PHE A 16 2.75 -6.51 -8.34
N VAL A 17 3.18 -5.41 -7.71
CA VAL A 17 4.13 -5.45 -6.59
C VAL A 17 3.45 -6.01 -5.33
N GLY A 18 2.21 -5.57 -5.03
CA GLY A 18 1.50 -6.01 -3.84
C GLY A 18 1.25 -7.51 -3.80
N ALA A 19 0.81 -8.12 -4.90
CA ALA A 19 0.56 -9.55 -4.95
C ALA A 19 1.84 -10.39 -4.79
N ALA A 20 2.97 -9.90 -5.31
CA ALA A 20 4.27 -10.53 -5.10
C ALA A 20 4.72 -10.41 -3.63
N ALA A 21 4.55 -9.24 -3.01
CA ALA A 21 4.87 -9.02 -1.60
C ALA A 21 4.00 -9.87 -0.67
N VAL A 22 2.68 -9.96 -0.92
CA VAL A 22 1.77 -10.85 -0.16
C VAL A 22 2.32 -12.29 -0.15
N ARG A 23 2.63 -12.85 -1.32
CA ARG A 23 3.17 -14.20 -1.41
C ARG A 23 4.51 -14.36 -0.68
N GLY A 24 5.38 -13.34 -0.77
CA GLY A 24 6.66 -13.33 -0.08
C GLY A 24 6.48 -13.38 1.44
N PHE A 25 5.66 -12.51 2.01
CA PHE A 25 5.39 -12.49 3.44
C PHE A 25 4.76 -13.79 3.96
N LEU A 26 3.78 -14.32 3.25
CA LEU A 26 3.13 -15.59 3.63
C LEU A 26 4.10 -16.77 3.64
N ARG A 27 5.03 -16.85 2.67
CA ARG A 27 6.08 -17.89 2.63
C ARG A 27 7.05 -17.78 3.80
N GLU A 28 7.31 -16.57 4.28
CA GLU A 28 8.13 -16.32 5.48
C GLU A 28 7.35 -16.52 6.80
N GLY A 29 6.11 -16.99 6.72
CA GLY A 29 5.28 -17.25 7.90
C GLY A 29 4.67 -15.99 8.54
N VAL A 30 4.67 -14.86 7.83
CA VAL A 30 4.08 -13.60 8.27
C VAL A 30 2.58 -13.61 7.96
N ARG A 31 1.76 -13.16 8.91
CA ARG A 31 0.33 -12.95 8.67
C ARG A 31 0.09 -11.71 7.82
N VAL A 32 -0.74 -11.80 6.81
CA VAL A 32 -1.05 -10.68 5.91
C VAL A 32 -2.54 -10.36 5.94
N ILE A 33 -2.88 -9.10 6.17
CA ILE A 33 -4.22 -8.55 6.00
C ILE A 33 -4.23 -7.72 4.71
N ALA A 34 -4.79 -8.32 3.66
CA ALA A 34 -4.86 -7.71 2.34
C ALA A 34 -6.08 -6.79 2.23
N VAL A 35 -5.87 -5.48 2.20
CA VAL A 35 -6.92 -4.50 1.96
C VAL A 35 -7.14 -4.36 0.46
N VAL A 36 -8.35 -4.67 0.01
CA VAL A 36 -8.74 -4.68 -1.41
C VAL A 36 -9.99 -3.84 -1.61
N ARG A 37 -10.16 -3.27 -2.80
CA ARG A 37 -11.37 -2.53 -3.13
C ARG A 37 -12.59 -3.46 -3.13
N PRO A 38 -13.75 -3.01 -2.62
CA PRO A 38 -14.98 -3.77 -2.69
C PRO A 38 -15.29 -4.22 -4.13
N GLY A 39 -15.66 -5.48 -4.31
CA GLY A 39 -15.94 -6.06 -5.61
C GLY A 39 -14.72 -6.16 -6.55
N SER A 40 -13.50 -6.20 -6.04
CA SER A 40 -12.28 -6.34 -6.84
C SER A 40 -12.29 -7.63 -7.66
N LYS A 41 -12.15 -7.50 -8.99
CA LYS A 41 -12.01 -8.63 -9.92
C LYS A 41 -10.60 -9.23 -9.94
N LYS A 42 -9.69 -8.75 -9.09
CA LYS A 42 -8.27 -9.14 -9.07
C LYS A 42 -7.91 -10.00 -7.86
N LEU A 43 -8.89 -10.55 -7.17
CA LEU A 43 -8.66 -11.44 -6.01
C LEU A 43 -7.91 -12.72 -6.39
N ASP A 44 -8.05 -13.17 -7.63
CA ASP A 44 -7.31 -14.30 -8.22
C ASP A 44 -5.78 -14.12 -8.19
N LYS A 45 -5.32 -12.88 -8.06
CA LYS A 45 -3.89 -12.57 -7.89
C LYS A 45 -3.35 -12.89 -6.50
N LEU A 46 -4.23 -13.01 -5.52
CA LEU A 46 -3.89 -13.40 -4.16
C LEU A 46 -3.99 -14.93 -4.01
N PRO A 47 -3.20 -15.54 -3.12
CA PRO A 47 -3.22 -16.99 -2.92
C PRO A 47 -4.41 -17.44 -2.06
N ILE A 48 -5.62 -16.99 -2.36
CA ILE A 48 -6.85 -17.30 -1.61
C ILE A 48 -7.27 -18.77 -1.70
N ASN A 49 -6.83 -19.47 -2.74
CA ASN A 49 -7.12 -20.90 -2.97
C ASN A 49 -5.91 -21.79 -2.64
N ASP A 50 -4.85 -21.24 -2.07
CA ASP A 50 -3.67 -21.98 -1.65
C ASP A 50 -3.87 -22.47 -0.20
N ASN A 51 -4.05 -23.74 0.00
CA ASN A 51 -4.36 -24.35 1.30
C ASN A 51 -3.30 -24.12 2.39
N ILE A 52 -2.07 -23.75 2.00
CA ILE A 52 -0.98 -23.50 2.95
C ILE A 52 -0.84 -22.01 3.24
N LEU A 53 -0.91 -21.17 2.21
CA LEU A 53 -0.69 -19.73 2.33
C LEU A 53 -1.94 -18.99 2.82
N SER A 54 -3.14 -19.46 2.48
CA SER A 54 -4.39 -18.80 2.85
C SER A 54 -4.65 -18.77 4.36
N ASP A 55 -4.13 -19.74 5.13
CA ASP A 55 -4.33 -19.82 6.59
C ASP A 55 -3.79 -18.59 7.35
N ARG A 56 -2.84 -17.88 6.74
CA ARG A 56 -2.24 -16.66 7.32
C ARG A 56 -2.64 -15.39 6.57
N MET A 57 -3.68 -15.47 5.74
CA MET A 57 -4.13 -14.33 4.97
C MET A 57 -5.60 -14.02 5.26
N ASP A 58 -5.87 -12.77 5.63
CA ASP A 58 -7.20 -12.21 5.67
C ASP A 58 -7.39 -11.22 4.53
N VAL A 59 -8.60 -11.11 4.03
CA VAL A 59 -8.99 -10.11 3.04
C VAL A 59 -10.00 -9.16 3.69
N VAL A 60 -9.69 -7.86 3.63
CA VAL A 60 -10.57 -6.78 4.07
C VAL A 60 -11.00 -5.97 2.86
N GLU A 61 -12.28 -5.92 2.57
CA GLU A 61 -12.82 -5.08 1.51
C GLU A 61 -13.02 -3.66 2.01
N LEU A 62 -12.18 -2.74 1.54
CA LEU A 62 -12.24 -1.32 1.88
C LEU A 62 -11.60 -0.48 0.76
N ASP A 63 -12.27 0.60 0.37
CA ASP A 63 -11.70 1.57 -0.57
C ASP A 63 -10.67 2.47 0.12
N LEU A 64 -9.77 3.09 -0.65
CA LEU A 64 -8.77 4.02 -0.10
C LEU A 64 -9.42 5.20 0.63
N SER A 65 -10.56 5.69 0.15
CA SER A 65 -11.34 6.75 0.81
C SER A 65 -11.95 6.36 2.16
N GLY A 66 -11.89 5.10 2.54
CA GLY A 66 -12.41 4.59 3.79
C GLY A 66 -11.32 4.17 4.80
N LEU A 67 -10.06 4.47 4.55
CA LEU A 67 -8.94 3.98 5.38
C LEU A 67 -8.99 4.47 6.83
N SER A 68 -9.62 5.59 7.11
CA SER A 68 -9.90 6.06 8.48
C SER A 68 -10.70 5.06 9.33
N ARG A 69 -11.50 4.17 8.69
CA ARG A 69 -12.29 3.12 9.32
C ARG A 69 -11.56 1.79 9.47
N LEU A 70 -10.41 1.64 8.84
CA LEU A 70 -9.66 0.38 8.87
C LEU A 70 -9.38 -0.14 10.30
N PRO A 71 -9.07 0.71 11.30
CA PRO A 71 -8.88 0.26 12.68
C PRO A 71 -10.13 -0.32 13.36
N GLU A 72 -11.32 -0.13 12.79
CA GLU A 72 -12.55 -0.77 13.26
C GLU A 72 -12.64 -2.23 12.78
N LEU A 73 -11.98 -2.55 11.66
CA LEU A 73 -11.95 -3.86 11.02
C LEU A 73 -10.71 -4.67 11.42
N VAL A 74 -9.61 -3.97 11.72
CA VAL A 74 -8.31 -4.54 12.09
C VAL A 74 -7.83 -3.88 13.38
N LEU A 75 -7.96 -4.60 14.49
CA LEU A 75 -7.69 -4.03 15.83
C LEU A 75 -6.19 -3.81 16.09
N LYS A 76 -5.33 -4.65 15.49
CA LYS A 76 -3.89 -4.61 15.74
C LYS A 76 -3.11 -5.13 14.54
N ALA A 77 -1.99 -4.47 14.22
CA ALA A 77 -0.99 -4.93 13.27
C ALA A 77 0.40 -4.42 13.65
N ASP A 78 1.46 -5.00 13.10
CA ASP A 78 2.84 -4.62 13.38
C ASP A 78 3.42 -3.69 12.34
N ILE A 79 3.04 -3.88 11.06
CA ILE A 79 3.58 -3.15 9.92
C ILE A 79 2.43 -2.80 8.98
N PHE A 80 2.44 -1.58 8.46
CA PHE A 80 1.53 -1.14 7.40
C PHE A 80 2.30 -0.90 6.11
N LEU A 81 1.90 -1.57 5.02
CA LEU A 81 2.42 -1.33 3.67
C LEU A 81 1.35 -0.61 2.84
N HIS A 82 1.63 0.63 2.46
CA HIS A 82 0.71 1.41 1.64
C HIS A 82 1.17 1.43 0.18
N PHE A 83 0.65 0.47 -0.62
CA PHE A 83 0.90 0.37 -2.06
C PHE A 83 -0.32 0.73 -2.89
N GLY A 84 -1.45 1.02 -2.23
CA GLY A 84 -2.66 1.50 -2.88
C GLY A 84 -2.48 2.93 -3.41
N TRP A 85 -2.85 3.14 -4.68
CA TRP A 85 -2.84 4.46 -5.30
C TRP A 85 -3.87 4.48 -6.43
N GLY A 86 -4.76 5.46 -6.44
CA GLY A 86 -5.72 5.67 -7.52
C GLY A 86 -5.09 6.41 -8.70
N GLY A 87 -5.48 6.05 -9.92
CA GLY A 87 -5.12 6.84 -11.08
C GLY A 87 -3.63 6.80 -11.45
N SER A 88 -3.06 5.60 -11.63
CA SER A 88 -1.68 5.42 -12.09
C SER A 88 -1.51 5.42 -13.62
N GLY A 89 -2.60 5.44 -14.40
CA GLY A 89 -2.56 5.56 -15.85
C GLY A 89 -2.18 6.96 -16.33
N SER A 90 -1.76 7.10 -17.60
CA SER A 90 -1.18 8.33 -18.14
C SER A 90 -2.07 9.57 -17.98
N GLU A 91 -3.34 9.48 -18.27
CA GLU A 91 -4.28 10.62 -18.14
C GLU A 91 -4.59 10.92 -16.67
N ALA A 92 -4.82 9.90 -15.86
CA ALA A 92 -5.10 10.07 -14.44
C ALA A 92 -3.93 10.69 -13.66
N ARG A 93 -2.69 10.53 -14.12
CA ARG A 93 -1.50 11.18 -13.54
C ARG A 93 -1.50 12.70 -13.71
N LYS A 94 -2.33 13.26 -14.60
CA LYS A 94 -2.47 14.69 -14.85
C LYS A 94 -3.63 15.31 -14.04
N ASP A 95 -4.49 14.48 -13.47
CA ASP A 95 -5.66 14.91 -12.70
C ASP A 95 -5.25 15.31 -11.28
N ALA A 96 -5.09 16.61 -11.06
CA ALA A 96 -4.66 17.16 -9.77
C ALA A 96 -5.63 16.80 -8.63
N ALA A 97 -6.94 16.81 -8.88
CA ALA A 97 -7.92 16.50 -7.83
C ALA A 97 -7.82 15.02 -7.39
N LEU A 98 -7.67 14.11 -8.35
CA LEU A 98 -7.47 12.70 -8.08
C LEU A 98 -6.14 12.44 -7.35
N GLN A 99 -5.07 13.12 -7.77
CA GLN A 99 -3.75 12.93 -7.15
C GLN A 99 -3.73 13.50 -5.73
N ASN A 100 -4.33 14.66 -5.48
CA ASN A 100 -4.47 15.23 -4.13
C ASN A 100 -5.31 14.32 -3.20
N ALA A 101 -6.40 13.72 -3.70
CA ALA A 101 -7.16 12.75 -2.91
C ALA A 101 -6.30 11.55 -2.46
N ASN A 102 -5.34 11.10 -3.28
CA ASN A 102 -4.42 10.05 -2.86
C ASN A 102 -3.48 10.48 -1.72
N VAL A 103 -3.09 11.74 -1.66
CA VAL A 103 -2.32 12.28 -0.52
C VAL A 103 -3.16 12.18 0.76
N GLU A 104 -4.41 12.65 0.71
CA GLU A 104 -5.34 12.54 1.85
C GLU A 104 -5.51 11.08 2.30
N TYR A 105 -5.71 10.15 1.37
CA TYR A 105 -5.82 8.72 1.69
C TYR A 105 -4.54 8.15 2.30
N SER A 106 -3.37 8.63 1.86
CA SER A 106 -2.08 8.21 2.44
C SER A 106 -1.92 8.72 3.88
N LEU A 107 -2.35 9.96 4.16
CA LEU A 107 -2.39 10.51 5.52
C LEU A 107 -3.36 9.73 6.42
N GLU A 108 -4.55 9.38 5.93
CA GLU A 108 -5.49 8.50 6.64
C GLU A 108 -4.88 7.12 6.90
N ALA A 109 -4.12 6.56 5.95
CA ALA A 109 -3.42 5.29 6.14
C ALA A 109 -2.38 5.36 7.26
N VAL A 110 -1.61 6.47 7.37
CA VAL A 110 -0.66 6.69 8.46
C VAL A 110 -1.39 6.75 9.81
N GLN A 111 -2.50 7.50 9.89
CA GLN A 111 -3.30 7.60 11.10
C GLN A 111 -3.91 6.25 11.49
N ALA A 112 -4.41 5.49 10.52
CA ALA A 112 -4.93 4.14 10.73
C ALA A 112 -3.83 3.20 11.25
N ALA A 113 -2.63 3.25 10.66
CA ALA A 113 -1.48 2.48 11.11
C ALA A 113 -1.12 2.78 12.59
N ALA A 114 -1.10 4.06 12.97
CA ALA A 114 -0.84 4.48 14.33
C ALA A 114 -1.91 3.94 15.31
N ARG A 115 -3.20 4.02 14.95
CA ARG A 115 -4.31 3.51 15.76
C ARG A 115 -4.28 1.98 15.92
N MET A 116 -3.79 1.24 14.93
CA MET A 116 -3.60 -0.21 14.99
C MET A 116 -2.31 -0.60 15.73
N GLY A 117 -1.49 0.35 16.19
CA GLY A 117 -0.24 0.11 16.89
C GLY A 117 0.91 -0.37 15.99
N CYS A 118 0.87 -0.08 14.70
CA CYS A 118 1.94 -0.44 13.78
C CYS A 118 3.24 0.27 14.16
N ARG A 119 4.32 -0.50 14.21
CA ARG A 119 5.68 0.00 14.50
C ARG A 119 6.38 0.59 13.27
N ARG A 120 5.90 0.24 12.08
CA ARG A 120 6.45 0.69 10.81
C ARG A 120 5.32 0.97 9.83
N PHE A 121 5.48 2.07 9.12
CA PHE A 121 4.69 2.41 7.93
C PHE A 121 5.64 2.46 6.73
N ILE A 122 5.32 1.74 5.66
CA ILE A 122 6.13 1.68 4.45
C ILE A 122 5.24 2.11 3.29
N PHE A 123 5.66 3.15 2.62
CA PHE A 123 4.97 3.73 1.47
C PHE A 123 5.76 3.47 0.18
N SER A 124 5.07 3.19 -0.91
CA SER A 124 5.74 3.05 -2.20
C SER A 124 5.90 4.42 -2.85
N GLY A 125 7.11 4.93 -2.88
CA GLY A 125 7.48 6.11 -3.65
C GLY A 125 7.48 5.88 -5.16
N SER A 126 7.91 6.90 -5.90
CA SER A 126 7.98 6.86 -7.36
C SER A 126 9.18 7.64 -7.87
N GLN A 127 9.80 7.15 -8.91
CA GLN A 127 10.82 7.89 -9.66
C GLN A 127 10.29 9.25 -10.18
N ALA A 128 8.97 9.38 -10.36
CA ALA A 128 8.33 10.62 -10.78
C ALA A 128 8.49 11.80 -9.77
N GLU A 129 8.80 11.52 -8.52
CA GLU A 129 9.10 12.51 -7.48
C GLU A 129 10.36 13.32 -7.82
N TYR A 130 11.36 12.66 -8.41
CA TYR A 130 12.62 13.30 -8.79
C TYR A 130 12.49 14.17 -10.04
N GLY A 131 11.53 13.87 -10.95
CA GLY A 131 11.42 14.54 -12.23
C GLY A 131 12.47 14.07 -13.24
N PHE A 132 12.94 14.98 -14.10
CA PHE A 132 13.92 14.66 -15.15
C PHE A 132 15.35 14.98 -14.72
N HIS A 133 16.17 13.96 -14.60
CA HIS A 133 17.59 14.07 -14.35
C HIS A 133 18.39 13.39 -15.47
N ARG A 134 19.56 13.94 -15.80
CA ARG A 134 20.48 13.35 -16.79
C ARG A 134 21.43 12.35 -16.16
N GLU A 135 21.65 12.47 -14.87
CA GLU A 135 22.59 11.66 -14.10
C GLU A 135 21.85 10.58 -13.30
N ARG A 136 22.59 9.63 -12.77
CA ARG A 136 22.05 8.61 -11.87
C ARG A 136 21.53 9.28 -10.59
N MET A 137 20.29 9.02 -10.26
CA MET A 137 19.66 9.52 -9.03
C MET A 137 20.05 8.68 -7.82
N THR A 138 20.16 9.35 -6.68
CA THR A 138 20.36 8.78 -5.35
C THR A 138 19.27 9.32 -4.43
N GLU A 139 19.22 8.86 -3.19
CA GLU A 139 18.28 9.34 -2.18
C GLU A 139 18.48 10.84 -1.83
N GLU A 140 19.66 11.38 -2.10
CA GLU A 140 20.01 12.79 -1.87
C GLU A 140 19.72 13.68 -3.09
N THR A 141 19.32 13.10 -4.22
CA THR A 141 19.00 13.86 -5.43
C THR A 141 17.80 14.77 -5.17
N PRO A 142 17.88 16.08 -5.45
CA PRO A 142 16.76 16.98 -5.28
C PRO A 142 15.54 16.57 -6.12
N CYS A 143 14.36 16.65 -5.53
CA CYS A 143 13.11 16.29 -6.19
C CYS A 143 12.52 17.49 -6.93
N PHE A 144 12.27 17.33 -8.25
CA PHE A 144 11.64 18.33 -9.12
C PHE A 144 10.54 17.66 -9.96
N PRO A 145 9.42 17.26 -9.34
CA PRO A 145 8.36 16.52 -10.03
C PRO A 145 7.77 17.32 -11.19
N ALA A 146 7.65 16.69 -12.35
CA ALA A 146 7.12 17.29 -13.57
C ALA A 146 5.64 16.95 -13.82
N SER A 147 4.97 16.26 -12.91
CA SER A 147 3.58 15.84 -13.06
C SER A 147 2.81 15.97 -11.73
N GLU A 148 1.48 16.07 -11.79
CA GLU A 148 0.64 16.05 -10.59
C GLU A 148 0.85 14.77 -9.78
N TYR A 149 0.96 13.63 -10.46
CA TYR A 149 1.31 12.36 -9.82
C TYR A 149 2.65 12.41 -9.06
N GLY A 150 3.69 12.97 -9.68
CA GLY A 150 5.00 13.09 -9.05
C GLY A 150 4.98 14.03 -7.84
N ARG A 151 4.25 15.16 -7.95
CA ARG A 151 4.04 16.10 -6.83
C ARG A 151 3.34 15.42 -5.65
N ALA A 152 2.21 14.77 -5.93
CA ALA A 152 1.44 14.09 -4.91
C ALA A 152 2.18 12.91 -4.25
N LYS A 153 3.09 12.26 -4.98
CA LYS A 153 3.93 11.20 -4.41
C LYS A 153 5.04 11.73 -3.50
N LEU A 154 5.52 12.94 -3.77
CA LEU A 154 6.55 13.62 -2.97
C LEU A 154 5.99 14.22 -1.68
N GLU A 155 4.72 14.64 -1.68
CA GLU A 155 4.02 15.24 -0.54
C GLU A 155 3.77 14.23 0.59
#